data_b534c60de84396916d9c582b89023fac
#
_entry.id   b534c60de84396916d9c582b89023fac
#
_cell.length_a   1.000
_cell.length_b   1.000
_cell.length_c   1.000
_cell.angle_alpha   90.00
_cell.angle_beta   90.00
_cell.angle_gamma   90.00
#
_symmetry.space_group_name_H-M   'P 1'
#
loop_
_entity.id
_entity.type
_entity.pdbx_description
1 polymer ?
#
loop_
_entity_poly.entity_id
_entity_poly.type
_entity_poly.pdbx_seq_one_letter_code
_entity_poly.pdbx_strand_id
1 'polypeptide(L)'
;MVKAPHGTEMSCKGWLQEAALRMLMNNLDPEVAERPEDLIVYGGRGKAARNIESYNAIVKSLQDLENDETLLVQSGKPVGIFKTHSDAPRVLIANSNLVGNWANWEHFDKLEKEGLMMYGQMTAGSWIYIGSQGILQGTFETFAEAARQHFSGTLEGKLVVTGGLGGMGGAQPLAATMNGGTFLAAEMDEERIQKRLDTKYCDEMTDNIDYAIDTALEWKENNIAKSIAVKANIIDLLAKLIERNVTPDLLTDQLIFFS
;
A
#
# COMPACT_ATOMS: atom_id res chain seq x y z
N MET A 1 -11.60 11.01 -13.30
CA MET A 1 -10.31 10.70 -12.64
C MET A 1 -10.12 11.66 -11.48
N VAL A 2 -9.85 11.15 -10.29
CA VAL A 2 -9.62 11.98 -9.09
C VAL A 2 -8.14 12.36 -9.05
N LYS A 3 -7.84 13.66 -8.89
CA LYS A 3 -6.48 14.14 -8.60
C LYS A 3 -6.54 15.18 -7.49
N ALA A 4 -5.64 15.07 -6.52
CA ALA A 4 -5.53 16.05 -5.46
C ALA A 4 -5.01 17.39 -6.00
N PRO A 5 -5.55 18.54 -5.57
CA PRO A 5 -5.01 19.85 -5.92
C PRO A 5 -3.58 20.04 -5.42
N HIS A 6 -2.77 20.74 -6.21
CA HIS A 6 -1.40 21.13 -5.85
C HIS A 6 -1.32 22.64 -5.54
N GLY A 7 -0.24 23.04 -4.88
CA GLY A 7 0.02 24.43 -4.56
C GLY A 7 -0.75 24.97 -3.36
N THR A 8 -0.87 26.29 -3.27
CA THR A 8 -1.35 27.02 -2.07
C THR A 8 -2.81 27.43 -2.14
N GLU A 9 -3.49 27.22 -3.26
CA GLU A 9 -4.93 27.50 -3.38
C GLU A 9 -5.74 26.44 -2.66
N MET A 10 -6.64 26.86 -1.77
CA MET A 10 -7.49 25.97 -0.99
C MET A 10 -8.91 25.96 -1.51
N SER A 11 -9.54 24.79 -1.51
CA SER A 11 -10.97 24.61 -1.74
C SER A 11 -11.79 24.54 -0.45
N CYS A 12 -11.11 24.32 0.68
CA CYS A 12 -11.68 24.26 2.02
C CYS A 12 -11.46 25.58 2.78
N LYS A 13 -12.16 25.76 3.91
CA LYS A 13 -12.07 26.96 4.74
C LYS A 13 -10.79 27.04 5.59
N GLY A 14 -10.02 25.96 5.68
CA GLY A 14 -8.75 25.92 6.41
C GLY A 14 -7.84 24.80 5.96
N TRP A 15 -6.55 24.91 6.29
CA TRP A 15 -5.53 23.95 5.88
C TRP A 15 -5.72 22.54 6.49
N LEU A 16 -6.32 22.43 7.66
CA LEU A 16 -6.55 21.13 8.28
C LEU A 16 -7.62 20.32 7.53
N GLN A 17 -8.68 20.97 7.06
CA GLN A 17 -9.72 20.38 6.22
C GLN A 17 -9.16 20.08 4.82
N GLU A 18 -8.40 21.03 4.26
CA GLU A 18 -7.77 20.89 2.94
C GLU A 18 -6.78 19.73 2.92
N ALA A 19 -5.99 19.54 3.96
CA ALA A 19 -5.06 18.41 4.06
C ALA A 19 -5.80 17.07 4.04
N ALA A 20 -6.88 16.94 4.81
CA ALA A 20 -7.72 15.73 4.80
C ALA A 20 -8.34 15.49 3.43
N LEU A 21 -8.85 16.53 2.76
CA LEU A 21 -9.41 16.47 1.42
C LEU A 21 -8.37 16.00 0.39
N ARG A 22 -7.21 16.62 0.39
CA ARG A 22 -6.13 16.27 -0.55
C ARG A 22 -5.63 14.86 -0.34
N MET A 23 -5.52 14.40 0.90
CA MET A 23 -5.12 13.03 1.20
C MET A 23 -6.17 12.01 0.76
N LEU A 24 -7.45 12.27 0.99
CA LEU A 24 -8.54 11.45 0.45
C LEU A 24 -8.47 11.34 -1.09
N MET A 25 -8.28 12.48 -1.76
CA MET A 25 -8.16 12.51 -3.23
C MET A 25 -6.88 11.83 -3.72
N ASN A 26 -5.75 12.01 -3.02
CA ASN A 26 -4.50 11.33 -3.35
C ASN A 26 -4.63 9.80 -3.24
N ASN A 27 -5.35 9.31 -2.24
CA ASN A 27 -5.60 7.87 -2.10
C ASN A 27 -6.34 7.26 -3.30
N LEU A 28 -7.03 8.09 -4.08
CA LEU A 28 -7.81 7.68 -5.26
C LEU A 28 -7.22 8.18 -6.58
N ASP A 29 -6.01 8.78 -6.55
CA ASP A 29 -5.26 9.10 -7.77
C ASP A 29 -4.91 7.78 -8.50
N PRO A 30 -5.14 7.69 -9.83
CA PRO A 30 -4.80 6.50 -10.61
C PRO A 30 -3.32 6.06 -10.54
N GLU A 31 -2.43 6.98 -10.23
CA GLU A 31 -1.00 6.65 -10.00
C GLU A 31 -0.77 5.98 -8.64
N VAL A 32 -1.69 6.17 -7.69
CA VAL A 32 -1.60 5.66 -6.31
C VAL A 32 -2.51 4.46 -6.10
N ALA A 33 -3.80 4.60 -6.42
CA ALA A 33 -4.82 3.59 -6.17
C ALA A 33 -4.66 2.34 -7.03
N GLU A 34 -5.10 1.22 -6.48
CA GLU A 34 -5.17 -0.06 -7.21
C GLU A 34 -6.35 -0.08 -8.19
N ARG A 35 -7.55 0.34 -7.72
CA ARG A 35 -8.78 0.47 -8.54
C ARG A 35 -9.57 1.71 -8.09
N PRO A 36 -9.21 2.89 -8.56
CA PRO A 36 -9.85 4.15 -8.13
C PRO A 36 -11.34 4.23 -8.48
N GLU A 37 -11.79 3.58 -9.55
CA GLU A 37 -13.21 3.51 -9.95
C GLU A 37 -14.08 2.79 -8.93
N ASP A 38 -13.52 1.80 -8.20
CA ASP A 38 -14.16 1.07 -7.11
C ASP A 38 -13.86 1.66 -5.73
N LEU A 39 -13.14 2.79 -5.68
CA LEU A 39 -12.64 3.44 -4.46
C LEU A 39 -11.64 2.58 -3.67
N ILE A 40 -11.02 1.59 -4.32
CA ILE A 40 -10.03 0.69 -3.72
C ILE A 40 -8.64 1.30 -3.85
N VAL A 41 -8.03 1.56 -2.71
CA VAL A 41 -6.70 2.18 -2.60
C VAL A 41 -5.60 1.14 -2.76
N TYR A 42 -5.64 0.08 -1.95
CA TYR A 42 -4.71 -1.03 -2.03
C TYR A 42 -5.31 -2.31 -1.42
N GLY A 43 -4.62 -3.43 -1.63
CA GLY A 43 -4.98 -4.68 -0.98
C GLY A 43 -6.24 -5.34 -1.51
N GLY A 44 -6.64 -5.04 -2.74
CA GLY A 44 -7.76 -5.67 -3.42
C GLY A 44 -9.15 -5.28 -2.92
N ARG A 45 -9.31 -4.84 -1.64
CA ARG A 45 -10.61 -4.41 -1.07
C ARG A 45 -10.52 -3.24 -0.09
N GLY A 46 -9.33 -2.70 0.20
CA GLY A 46 -9.15 -1.57 1.12
C GLY A 46 -9.63 -0.25 0.51
N LYS A 47 -10.78 0.26 0.97
CA LYS A 47 -11.46 1.44 0.40
C LYS A 47 -11.19 2.71 1.18
N ALA A 48 -11.17 3.84 0.45
CA ALA A 48 -11.11 5.20 1.02
C ALA A 48 -12.51 5.75 1.39
N ALA A 49 -13.54 5.34 0.69
CA ALA A 49 -14.94 5.71 0.95
C ALA A 49 -15.87 4.53 0.62
N ARG A 50 -17.06 4.51 1.22
CA ARG A 50 -18.01 3.40 1.11
C ARG A 50 -18.51 3.19 -0.32
N ASN A 51 -18.89 4.27 -0.97
CA ASN A 51 -19.36 4.36 -2.35
C ASN A 51 -19.15 5.78 -2.89
N ILE A 52 -19.38 5.99 -4.18
CA ILE A 52 -19.21 7.29 -4.83
C ILE A 52 -20.06 8.39 -4.21
N GLU A 53 -21.30 8.07 -3.81
CA GLU A 53 -22.19 9.04 -3.15
C GLU A 53 -21.58 9.50 -1.81
N SER A 54 -21.07 8.55 -1.01
CA SER A 54 -20.39 8.86 0.25
C SER A 54 -19.08 9.64 0.03
N TYR A 55 -18.30 9.30 -0.99
CA TYR A 55 -17.11 10.06 -1.37
C TYR A 55 -17.44 11.53 -1.66
N ASN A 56 -18.43 11.78 -2.54
CA ASN A 56 -18.85 13.12 -2.88
C ASN A 56 -19.39 13.90 -1.66
N ALA A 57 -20.11 13.21 -0.78
CA ALA A 57 -20.61 13.80 0.46
C ALA A 57 -19.48 14.16 1.44
N ILE A 58 -18.43 13.33 1.55
CA ILE A 58 -17.24 13.64 2.34
C ILE A 58 -16.52 14.86 1.78
N VAL A 59 -16.26 14.90 0.46
CA VAL A 59 -15.61 16.03 -0.21
C VAL A 59 -16.36 17.32 0.08
N LYS A 60 -17.68 17.33 -0.13
CA LYS A 60 -18.52 18.51 0.14
C LYS A 60 -18.47 18.90 1.62
N SER A 61 -18.56 17.92 2.53
CA SER A 61 -18.51 18.18 3.98
C SER A 61 -17.19 18.84 4.38
N LEU A 62 -16.05 18.38 3.84
CA LEU A 62 -14.73 18.96 4.13
C LEU A 62 -14.60 20.39 3.60
N GLN A 63 -15.18 20.69 2.42
CA GLN A 63 -15.17 22.04 1.87
C GLN A 63 -16.02 23.02 2.70
N ASP A 64 -17.14 22.53 3.24
CA ASP A 64 -18.08 23.35 4.01
C ASP A 64 -17.71 23.46 5.51
N LEU A 65 -16.81 22.57 6.01
CA LEU A 65 -16.46 22.44 7.44
C LEU A 65 -15.79 23.70 8.00
N GLU A 66 -16.30 24.19 9.12
CA GLU A 66 -15.72 25.34 9.83
C GLU A 66 -14.46 24.92 10.66
N ASN A 67 -13.65 25.91 11.05
CA ASN A 67 -12.40 25.67 11.79
C ASN A 67 -12.63 25.18 13.24
N ASP A 68 -13.84 25.24 13.74
CA ASP A 68 -14.27 24.75 15.05
C ASP A 68 -15.32 23.63 14.96
N GLU A 69 -15.34 22.94 13.84
CA GLU A 69 -16.19 21.77 13.60
C GLU A 69 -15.36 20.51 13.36
N THR A 70 -15.97 19.36 13.63
CA THR A 70 -15.39 18.04 13.41
C THR A 70 -16.36 17.19 12.58
N LEU A 71 -15.89 16.69 11.45
CA LEU A 71 -16.59 15.71 10.61
C LEU A 71 -16.38 14.30 11.18
N LEU A 72 -17.47 13.58 11.42
CA LEU A 72 -17.43 12.15 11.77
C LEU A 72 -17.74 11.31 10.52
N VAL A 73 -16.83 10.39 10.20
CA VAL A 73 -16.94 9.42 9.10
C VAL A 73 -16.95 8.01 9.69
N GLN A 74 -17.95 7.22 9.33
CA GLN A 74 -18.07 5.84 9.81
C GLN A 74 -18.16 4.87 8.63
N SER A 75 -17.24 3.92 8.59
CA SER A 75 -17.11 2.95 7.50
C SER A 75 -17.29 3.62 6.13
N GLY A 76 -16.50 4.69 5.89
CA GLY A 76 -16.45 5.44 4.65
C GLY A 76 -17.68 6.29 4.30
N LYS A 77 -18.57 6.57 5.27
CA LYS A 77 -19.73 7.45 5.08
C LYS A 77 -19.71 8.59 6.08
N PRO A 78 -19.91 9.86 5.67
CA PRO A 78 -20.06 10.96 6.62
C PRO A 78 -21.40 10.80 7.37
N VAL A 79 -21.35 10.84 8.69
CA VAL A 79 -22.51 10.58 9.55
C VAL A 79 -22.88 11.74 10.46
N GLY A 80 -22.00 12.75 10.58
CA GLY A 80 -22.33 13.95 11.34
C GLY A 80 -21.22 14.99 11.31
N ILE A 81 -21.58 16.23 11.55
CA ILE A 81 -20.69 17.36 11.82
C ILE A 81 -21.03 17.87 13.22
N PHE A 82 -20.02 17.99 14.07
CA PHE A 82 -20.17 18.42 15.44
C PHE A 82 -19.42 19.72 15.69
N LYS A 83 -20.06 20.63 16.38
CA LYS A 83 -19.40 21.82 16.90
C LYS A 83 -18.40 21.41 17.97
N THR A 84 -17.13 21.78 17.79
CA THR A 84 -16.03 21.47 18.69
C THR A 84 -15.25 22.76 19.01
N HIS A 85 -13.95 22.78 18.84
CA HIS A 85 -13.10 23.96 19.04
C HIS A 85 -11.92 23.92 18.04
N SER A 86 -11.19 25.04 17.93
CA SER A 86 -10.10 25.20 16.95
C SER A 86 -9.01 24.12 17.04
N ASP A 87 -8.73 23.62 18.24
CA ASP A 87 -7.68 22.62 18.48
C ASP A 87 -8.19 21.18 18.39
N ALA A 88 -9.49 20.97 18.12
CA ALA A 88 -10.07 19.65 17.92
C ALA A 88 -9.69 19.07 16.55
N PRO A 89 -9.61 17.75 16.41
CA PRO A 89 -9.45 17.10 15.09
C PRO A 89 -10.56 17.55 14.12
N ARG A 90 -10.18 17.87 12.88
CA ARG A 90 -11.18 18.22 11.84
C ARG A 90 -11.95 17.01 11.34
N VAL A 91 -11.37 15.81 11.44
CA VAL A 91 -12.00 14.56 11.00
C VAL A 91 -11.78 13.48 12.06
N LEU A 92 -12.82 12.75 12.40
CA LEU A 92 -12.76 11.50 13.16
C LEU A 92 -13.28 10.38 12.25
N ILE A 93 -12.47 9.34 12.10
CA ILE A 93 -12.81 8.18 11.26
C ILE A 93 -12.90 6.93 12.14
N ALA A 94 -14.01 6.20 11.98
CA ALA A 94 -14.22 4.90 12.59
C ALA A 94 -14.60 3.88 11.50
N ASN A 95 -13.80 2.85 11.32
CA ASN A 95 -14.04 1.84 10.29
C ASN A 95 -14.31 0.47 10.89
N SER A 96 -15.17 -0.31 10.23
CA SER A 96 -15.39 -1.73 10.49
C SER A 96 -15.80 -2.05 11.95
N ASN A 97 -16.54 -1.14 12.59
CA ASN A 97 -16.95 -1.27 13.98
C ASN A 97 -18.15 -2.22 14.13
N LEU A 98 -17.88 -3.51 14.15
CA LEU A 98 -18.85 -4.54 14.57
C LEU A 98 -18.71 -4.82 16.06
N VAL A 99 -19.82 -5.03 16.73
CA VAL A 99 -19.86 -5.23 18.18
C VAL A 99 -20.34 -6.63 18.55
N GLY A 100 -19.75 -7.17 19.61
CA GLY A 100 -20.19 -8.39 20.25
C GLY A 100 -20.31 -9.58 19.31
N ASN A 101 -21.48 -10.21 19.34
CA ASN A 101 -21.77 -11.46 18.61
C ASN A 101 -21.80 -11.32 17.08
N TRP A 102 -21.80 -10.08 16.55
CA TRP A 102 -21.80 -9.82 15.11
C TRP A 102 -20.40 -9.55 14.54
N ALA A 103 -19.38 -9.56 15.38
CA ALA A 103 -17.98 -9.31 14.96
C ALA A 103 -17.36 -10.58 14.36
N ASN A 104 -17.85 -11.00 13.21
CA ASN A 104 -17.34 -12.11 12.41
C ASN A 104 -17.37 -11.75 10.92
N TRP A 105 -16.58 -12.47 10.11
CA TRP A 105 -16.42 -12.20 8.69
C TRP A 105 -17.70 -12.40 7.89
N GLU A 106 -18.50 -13.40 8.21
CA GLU A 106 -19.77 -13.65 7.50
C GLU A 106 -20.72 -12.44 7.61
N HIS A 107 -20.86 -11.90 8.82
CA HIS A 107 -21.68 -10.72 9.04
C HIS A 107 -21.09 -9.47 8.40
N PHE A 108 -19.76 -9.30 8.48
CA PHE A 108 -19.04 -8.21 7.82
C PHE A 108 -19.28 -8.23 6.31
N ASP A 109 -19.05 -9.35 5.64
CA ASP A 109 -19.20 -9.47 4.19
C ASP A 109 -20.65 -9.27 3.74
N LYS A 110 -21.62 -9.72 4.55
CA LYS A 110 -23.04 -9.42 4.32
C LYS A 110 -23.30 -7.92 4.32
N LEU A 111 -22.85 -7.20 5.34
CA LEU A 111 -23.05 -5.75 5.47
C LEU A 111 -22.30 -4.97 4.37
N GLU A 112 -21.11 -5.41 4.00
CA GLU A 112 -20.35 -4.79 2.88
C GLU A 112 -21.12 -4.96 1.57
N LYS A 113 -21.64 -6.16 1.27
CA LYS A 113 -22.44 -6.45 0.09
C LYS A 113 -23.74 -5.63 0.04
N GLU A 114 -24.35 -5.38 1.20
CA GLU A 114 -25.53 -4.53 1.33
C GLU A 114 -25.20 -3.01 1.27
N GLY A 115 -23.92 -2.62 1.15
CA GLY A 115 -23.49 -1.22 1.13
C GLY A 115 -23.59 -0.52 2.49
N LEU A 116 -23.71 -1.26 3.58
CA LEU A 116 -23.82 -0.73 4.95
C LEU A 116 -22.47 -0.58 5.64
N MET A 117 -21.43 -1.20 5.10
CA MET A 117 -20.08 -1.20 5.64
C MET A 117 -19.06 -1.16 4.50
N MET A 118 -17.80 -0.88 4.81
CA MET A 118 -16.69 -1.05 3.90
C MET A 118 -15.47 -1.61 4.65
N TYR A 119 -14.59 -2.28 3.93
CA TYR A 119 -13.28 -2.64 4.45
C TYR A 119 -12.33 -1.44 4.36
N GLY A 120 -12.26 -0.69 5.44
CA GLY A 120 -11.39 0.49 5.57
C GLY A 120 -10.00 0.09 6.05
N GLN A 121 -9.25 -0.62 5.22
CA GLN A 121 -7.94 -1.16 5.56
C GLN A 121 -6.95 -0.06 5.96
N MET A 122 -6.51 -0.09 7.21
CA MET A 122 -5.45 0.77 7.78
C MET A 122 -5.38 2.19 7.17
N THR A 123 -4.32 2.48 6.43
CA THR A 123 -4.06 3.81 5.84
C THR A 123 -4.95 4.15 4.65
N ALA A 124 -5.58 3.17 3.99
CA ALA A 124 -6.58 3.41 2.96
C ALA A 124 -7.85 4.04 3.56
N GLY A 125 -8.40 3.40 4.59
CA GLY A 125 -9.63 3.86 5.25
C GLY A 125 -9.45 5.12 6.08
N SER A 126 -8.24 5.46 6.49
CA SER A 126 -7.91 6.68 7.25
C SER A 126 -7.37 7.83 6.41
N TRP A 127 -7.26 7.66 5.10
CA TRP A 127 -6.77 8.65 4.12
C TRP A 127 -5.35 9.14 4.37
N ILE A 128 -4.49 8.29 4.89
CA ILE A 128 -3.08 8.62 5.16
C ILE A 128 -2.08 7.80 4.34
N TYR A 129 -2.56 7.01 3.38
CA TYR A 129 -1.72 6.31 2.42
C TYR A 129 -1.21 7.27 1.36
N ILE A 130 0.10 7.50 1.33
CA ILE A 130 0.73 8.43 0.39
C ILE A 130 0.90 7.80 -0.99
N GLY A 131 1.11 6.49 -1.02
CA GLY A 131 1.51 5.70 -2.18
C GLY A 131 2.76 4.87 -1.87
N SER A 132 3.25 4.13 -2.87
CA SER A 132 4.45 3.29 -2.71
C SER A 132 5.69 4.09 -2.30
N GLN A 133 5.79 5.39 -2.65
CA GLN A 133 6.91 6.24 -2.24
C GLN A 133 7.01 6.42 -0.72
N GLY A 134 5.89 6.48 0.00
CA GLY A 134 5.91 6.56 1.46
C GLY A 134 6.35 5.26 2.12
N ILE A 135 5.97 4.13 1.53
CA ILE A 135 6.40 2.80 1.95
C ILE A 135 7.88 2.58 1.63
N LEU A 136 8.36 3.12 0.50
CA LEU A 136 9.77 3.03 0.10
C LEU A 136 10.70 3.54 1.20
N GLN A 137 10.41 4.70 1.81
CA GLN A 137 11.24 5.26 2.88
C GLN A 137 11.33 4.31 4.08
N GLY A 138 10.20 3.82 4.59
CA GLY A 138 10.18 2.92 5.74
C GLY A 138 10.86 1.58 5.45
N THR A 139 10.68 1.04 4.24
CA THR A 139 11.30 -0.21 3.81
C THR A 139 12.82 -0.04 3.63
N PHE A 140 13.25 1.09 3.05
CA PHE A 140 14.68 1.43 2.93
C PHE A 140 15.36 1.45 4.30
N GLU A 141 14.79 2.16 5.27
CA GLU A 141 15.33 2.24 6.64
C GLU A 141 15.34 0.86 7.34
N THR A 142 14.31 0.04 7.10
CA THR A 142 14.26 -1.33 7.64
C THR A 142 15.39 -2.20 7.07
N PHE A 143 15.63 -2.14 5.77
CA PHE A 143 16.71 -2.88 5.13
C PHE A 143 18.09 -2.33 5.51
N ALA A 144 18.22 -1.00 5.63
CA ALA A 144 19.46 -0.37 6.11
C ALA A 144 19.80 -0.82 7.56
N GLU A 145 18.79 -0.89 8.43
CA GLU A 145 19.01 -1.36 9.80
C GLU A 145 19.33 -2.87 9.85
N ALA A 146 18.67 -3.69 9.05
CA ALA A 146 19.01 -5.10 8.91
C ALA A 146 20.45 -5.27 8.39
N ALA A 147 20.85 -4.47 7.41
CA ALA A 147 22.23 -4.46 6.89
C ALA A 147 23.22 -4.05 7.99
N ARG A 148 22.91 -3.02 8.78
CA ARG A 148 23.76 -2.57 9.90
C ARG A 148 23.93 -3.65 10.96
N GLN A 149 22.86 -4.35 11.32
CA GLN A 149 22.90 -5.37 12.38
C GLN A 149 23.56 -6.68 11.94
N HIS A 150 23.35 -7.09 10.68
CA HIS A 150 23.69 -8.46 10.26
C HIS A 150 24.71 -8.54 9.13
N PHE A 151 24.94 -7.45 8.36
CA PHE A 151 25.73 -7.50 7.13
C PHE A 151 26.77 -6.37 7.00
N SER A 152 27.30 -5.89 8.11
CA SER A 152 28.35 -4.84 8.13
C SER A 152 27.94 -3.50 7.49
N GLY A 153 26.65 -3.21 7.44
CA GLY A 153 26.11 -1.91 7.03
C GLY A 153 25.70 -1.80 5.56
N THR A 154 25.78 -2.86 4.77
CA THR A 154 25.33 -2.87 3.35
C THR A 154 24.68 -4.20 2.99
N LEU A 155 23.80 -4.18 2.00
CA LEU A 155 23.25 -5.40 1.37
C LEU A 155 24.06 -5.84 0.12
N GLU A 156 25.21 -5.26 -0.12
CA GLU A 156 26.08 -5.65 -1.23
C GLU A 156 26.43 -7.15 -1.15
N GLY A 157 26.23 -7.88 -2.24
CA GLY A 157 26.37 -9.34 -2.28
C GLY A 157 25.33 -10.11 -1.46
N LYS A 158 24.19 -9.50 -1.12
CA LYS A 158 23.08 -10.12 -0.39
C LYS A 158 21.86 -10.28 -1.28
N LEU A 159 21.18 -11.42 -1.12
CA LEU A 159 19.93 -11.73 -1.80
C LEU A 159 18.74 -11.50 -0.87
N VAL A 160 17.86 -10.59 -1.27
CA VAL A 160 16.57 -10.35 -0.63
C VAL A 160 15.47 -11.02 -1.46
N VAL A 161 14.64 -11.83 -0.82
CA VAL A 161 13.52 -12.52 -1.50
C VAL A 161 12.20 -12.11 -0.85
N THR A 162 11.15 -11.90 -1.66
CA THR A 162 9.81 -11.60 -1.16
C THR A 162 8.70 -12.24 -2.00
N GLY A 163 7.49 -12.29 -1.42
CA GLY A 163 6.24 -12.50 -2.13
C GLY A 163 5.40 -11.22 -2.13
N GLY A 164 4.83 -10.90 -3.31
CA GLY A 164 3.91 -9.78 -3.49
C GLY A 164 4.57 -8.45 -3.89
N LEU A 165 4.03 -7.83 -4.95
CA LEU A 165 4.43 -6.54 -5.48
C LEU A 165 3.26 -5.53 -5.54
N GLY A 166 2.29 -5.69 -4.63
CA GLY A 166 1.17 -4.76 -4.45
C GLY A 166 1.62 -3.38 -3.94
N GLY A 167 0.68 -2.57 -3.48
CA GLY A 167 0.95 -1.19 -3.04
C GLY A 167 2.09 -1.05 -2.03
N MET A 168 2.18 -1.97 -1.09
CA MET A 168 3.23 -1.98 -0.07
C MET A 168 4.44 -2.81 -0.51
N GLY A 169 4.26 -4.08 -0.89
CA GLY A 169 5.34 -4.97 -1.32
C GLY A 169 6.12 -4.44 -2.52
N GLY A 170 5.45 -3.71 -3.41
CA GLY A 170 6.07 -3.11 -4.59
C GLY A 170 7.13 -2.05 -4.33
N ALA A 171 7.29 -1.57 -3.08
CA ALA A 171 8.38 -0.68 -2.71
C ALA A 171 9.69 -1.43 -2.39
N GLN A 172 9.62 -2.71 -2.09
CA GLN A 172 10.77 -3.49 -1.61
C GLN A 172 11.90 -3.65 -2.64
N PRO A 173 11.64 -3.87 -3.95
CA PRO A 173 12.72 -4.03 -4.92
C PRO A 173 13.65 -2.81 -4.93
N LEU A 174 13.07 -1.61 -5.05
CA LEU A 174 13.85 -0.38 -5.07
C LEU A 174 14.54 -0.12 -3.72
N ALA A 175 13.88 -0.40 -2.59
CA ALA A 175 14.48 -0.25 -1.26
C ALA A 175 15.71 -1.16 -1.07
N ALA A 176 15.65 -2.41 -1.56
CA ALA A 176 16.77 -3.35 -1.48
C ALA A 176 17.94 -2.92 -2.37
N THR A 177 17.66 -2.52 -3.62
CA THR A 177 18.72 -2.08 -4.56
C THR A 177 19.37 -0.77 -4.12
N MET A 178 18.62 0.17 -3.54
CA MET A 178 19.17 1.39 -2.92
C MET A 178 20.09 1.10 -1.72
N ASN A 179 19.93 -0.03 -1.05
CA ASN A 179 20.82 -0.54 0.00
C ASN A 179 21.97 -1.41 -0.55
N GLY A 180 22.13 -1.50 -1.87
CA GLY A 180 23.18 -2.27 -2.54
C GLY A 180 22.85 -3.75 -2.75
N GLY A 181 21.64 -4.20 -2.39
CA GLY A 181 21.25 -5.61 -2.46
C GLY A 181 20.72 -6.05 -3.81
N THR A 182 20.79 -7.36 -4.07
CA THR A 182 20.08 -8.03 -5.16
C THR A 182 18.70 -8.46 -4.66
N PHE A 183 17.68 -8.29 -5.50
CA PHE A 183 16.30 -8.57 -5.11
C PHE A 183 15.58 -9.52 -6.07
N LEU A 184 14.85 -10.49 -5.51
CA LEU A 184 14.03 -11.43 -6.24
C LEU A 184 12.61 -11.46 -5.64
N ALA A 185 11.59 -11.20 -6.45
CA ALA A 185 10.19 -11.23 -6.04
C ALA A 185 9.36 -12.26 -6.82
N ALA A 186 8.41 -12.90 -6.15
CA ALA A 186 7.31 -13.61 -6.80
C ALA A 186 6.01 -12.79 -6.70
N GLU A 187 5.31 -12.63 -7.83
CA GLU A 187 3.99 -11.99 -7.90
C GLU A 187 3.15 -12.72 -8.95
N MET A 188 1.90 -13.05 -8.60
CA MET A 188 0.98 -13.75 -9.49
C MET A 188 0.34 -12.84 -10.54
N ASP A 189 0.15 -11.57 -10.18
CA ASP A 189 -0.51 -10.58 -10.99
C ASP A 189 0.51 -9.83 -11.86
N GLU A 190 0.47 -10.11 -13.17
CA GLU A 190 1.37 -9.50 -14.14
C GLU A 190 1.21 -7.98 -14.23
N GLU A 191 -0.01 -7.45 -14.05
CA GLU A 191 -0.25 -6.00 -14.10
C GLU A 191 0.46 -5.29 -12.93
N ARG A 192 0.55 -5.95 -11.77
CA ARG A 192 1.31 -5.44 -10.63
C ARG A 192 2.80 -5.41 -10.94
N ILE A 193 3.34 -6.47 -11.53
CA ILE A 193 4.76 -6.51 -11.95
C ILE A 193 5.01 -5.39 -12.97
N GLN A 194 4.18 -5.29 -14.01
CA GLN A 194 4.31 -4.29 -15.05
C GLN A 194 4.29 -2.86 -14.47
N LYS A 195 3.37 -2.57 -13.55
CA LYS A 195 3.32 -1.29 -12.85
C LYS A 195 4.66 -0.97 -12.15
N ARG A 196 5.37 -1.97 -11.60
CA ARG A 196 6.67 -1.75 -10.93
C ARG A 196 7.80 -1.50 -11.93
N LEU A 197 7.75 -2.13 -13.10
CA LEU A 197 8.69 -1.82 -14.21
C LEU A 197 8.48 -0.41 -14.74
N ASP A 198 7.23 -0.04 -15.04
CA ASP A 198 6.87 1.28 -15.58
C ASP A 198 7.24 2.41 -14.63
N THR A 199 7.05 2.20 -13.34
CA THR A 199 7.39 3.17 -12.29
C THR A 199 8.84 3.05 -11.78
N LYS A 200 9.64 2.14 -12.35
CA LYS A 200 11.05 1.90 -12.02
C LYS A 200 11.30 1.50 -10.57
N TYR A 201 10.37 0.79 -9.99
CA TYR A 201 10.56 0.14 -8.68
C TYR A 201 11.19 -1.24 -8.82
N CYS A 202 11.03 -1.91 -9.98
CA CYS A 202 11.67 -3.17 -10.33
C CYS A 202 12.35 -3.04 -11.68
N ASP A 203 13.46 -3.73 -11.89
CA ASP A 203 14.28 -3.60 -13.09
C ASP A 203 13.87 -4.58 -14.20
N GLU A 204 13.61 -5.84 -13.87
CA GLU A 204 13.35 -6.91 -14.84
C GLU A 204 12.20 -7.82 -14.40
N MET A 205 11.57 -8.50 -15.37
CA MET A 205 10.59 -9.55 -15.12
C MET A 205 10.80 -10.76 -15.99
N THR A 206 10.30 -11.92 -15.52
CA THR A 206 10.26 -13.18 -16.26
C THR A 206 9.07 -14.02 -15.78
N ASP A 207 8.69 -15.04 -16.54
CA ASP A 207 7.76 -16.10 -16.15
C ASP A 207 8.48 -17.41 -15.75
N ASN A 208 9.80 -17.45 -15.85
CA ASN A 208 10.63 -18.62 -15.59
C ASN A 208 11.35 -18.50 -14.23
N ILE A 209 10.96 -19.34 -13.27
CA ILE A 209 11.52 -19.34 -11.91
C ILE A 209 13.01 -19.66 -11.92
N ASP A 210 13.47 -20.65 -12.69
CA ASP A 210 14.88 -21.03 -12.74
C ASP A 210 15.73 -19.88 -13.29
N TYR A 211 15.28 -19.25 -14.38
CA TYR A 211 15.96 -18.06 -14.93
C TYR A 211 16.03 -16.91 -13.92
N ALA A 212 14.93 -16.64 -13.19
CA ALA A 212 14.90 -15.60 -12.18
C ALA A 212 15.92 -15.86 -11.04
N ILE A 213 16.02 -17.12 -10.60
CA ILE A 213 16.98 -17.53 -9.56
C ILE A 213 18.41 -17.42 -10.09
N ASP A 214 18.70 -17.93 -11.29
CA ASP A 214 20.05 -17.86 -11.89
C ASP A 214 20.51 -16.42 -12.04
N THR A 215 19.65 -15.55 -12.58
CA THR A 215 19.92 -14.11 -12.75
C THR A 215 20.19 -13.44 -11.40
N ALA A 216 19.35 -13.70 -10.39
CA ALA A 216 19.52 -13.11 -9.07
C ALA A 216 20.82 -13.60 -8.40
N LEU A 217 21.19 -14.86 -8.56
CA LEU A 217 22.44 -15.40 -8.03
C LEU A 217 23.68 -14.81 -8.73
N GLU A 218 23.62 -14.68 -10.06
CA GLU A 218 24.68 -14.02 -10.85
C GLU A 218 24.88 -12.57 -10.38
N TRP A 219 23.80 -11.82 -10.21
CA TRP A 219 23.88 -10.44 -9.70
C TRP A 219 24.43 -10.38 -8.29
N LYS A 220 23.98 -11.27 -7.38
CA LYS A 220 24.50 -11.36 -6.02
C LYS A 220 26.02 -11.60 -6.01
N GLU A 221 26.52 -12.58 -6.79
CA GLU A 221 27.94 -12.93 -6.86
C GLU A 221 28.79 -11.79 -7.41
N ASN A 222 28.25 -11.00 -8.32
CA ASN A 222 28.93 -9.87 -8.93
C ASN A 222 28.66 -8.52 -8.21
N ASN A 223 28.00 -8.53 -7.06
CA ASN A 223 27.61 -7.33 -6.29
C ASN A 223 26.79 -6.32 -7.12
N ILE A 224 25.89 -6.83 -7.97
CA ILE A 224 25.02 -5.99 -8.80
C ILE A 224 23.71 -5.75 -8.05
N ALA A 225 23.47 -4.49 -7.69
CA ALA A 225 22.24 -4.05 -7.04
C ALA A 225 21.12 -3.90 -8.09
N LYS A 226 20.46 -5.00 -8.39
CA LYS A 226 19.31 -5.07 -9.31
C LYS A 226 18.19 -5.94 -8.75
N SER A 227 17.01 -5.78 -9.34
CA SER A 227 15.78 -6.46 -8.94
C SER A 227 15.14 -7.21 -10.12
N ILE A 228 14.70 -8.43 -9.88
CA ILE A 228 13.93 -9.23 -10.83
C ILE A 228 12.65 -9.76 -10.18
N ALA A 229 11.54 -9.64 -10.90
CA ALA A 229 10.25 -10.22 -10.52
C ALA A 229 9.97 -11.46 -11.38
N VAL A 230 9.48 -12.52 -10.75
CA VAL A 230 8.96 -13.68 -11.48
C VAL A 230 7.44 -13.79 -11.33
N LYS A 231 6.73 -13.99 -12.45
CA LYS A 231 5.30 -14.26 -12.44
C LYS A 231 5.05 -15.68 -11.95
N ALA A 232 4.96 -15.84 -10.64
CA ALA A 232 4.80 -17.14 -9.98
C ALA A 232 4.17 -16.99 -8.61
N ASN A 233 3.69 -18.11 -8.04
CA ASN A 233 3.35 -18.18 -6.64
C ASN A 233 4.64 -18.19 -5.80
N ILE A 234 4.65 -17.45 -4.69
CA ILE A 234 5.81 -17.44 -3.77
C ILE A 234 6.14 -18.83 -3.23
N ILE A 235 5.13 -19.69 -3.05
CA ILE A 235 5.34 -21.08 -2.58
C ILE A 235 6.17 -21.86 -3.59
N ASP A 236 5.91 -21.69 -4.89
CA ASP A 236 6.67 -22.35 -5.96
C ASP A 236 8.10 -21.84 -6.02
N LEU A 237 8.29 -20.51 -5.88
CA LEU A 237 9.63 -19.92 -5.79
C LEU A 237 10.40 -20.46 -4.60
N LEU A 238 9.80 -20.49 -3.40
CA LEU A 238 10.44 -20.99 -2.19
C LEU A 238 10.77 -22.49 -2.30
N ALA A 239 9.87 -23.30 -2.86
CA ALA A 239 10.12 -24.71 -3.11
C ALA A 239 11.33 -24.91 -4.03
N LYS A 240 11.44 -24.09 -5.09
CA LYS A 240 12.56 -24.15 -6.03
C LYS A 240 13.88 -23.70 -5.40
N LEU A 241 13.86 -22.66 -4.57
CA LEU A 241 15.04 -22.24 -3.80
C LEU A 241 15.54 -23.36 -2.87
N ILE A 242 14.62 -24.05 -2.17
CA ILE A 242 14.94 -25.21 -1.32
C ILE A 242 15.54 -26.35 -2.14
N GLU A 243 14.89 -26.73 -3.26
CA GLU A 243 15.39 -27.79 -4.19
C GLU A 243 16.83 -27.50 -4.64
N ARG A 244 17.14 -26.22 -4.88
CA ARG A 244 18.46 -25.78 -5.36
C ARG A 244 19.47 -25.47 -4.22
N ASN A 245 19.10 -25.70 -2.97
CA ASN A 245 19.90 -25.35 -1.78
C ASN A 245 20.31 -23.86 -1.73
N VAL A 246 19.45 -22.97 -2.21
CA VAL A 246 19.65 -21.52 -2.18
C VAL A 246 18.93 -20.96 -0.95
N THR A 247 19.69 -20.34 -0.07
CA THR A 247 19.14 -19.64 1.10
C THR A 247 19.27 -18.13 0.88
N PRO A 248 18.15 -17.36 0.85
CA PRO A 248 18.25 -15.91 0.80
C PRO A 248 18.86 -15.35 2.08
N ASP A 249 19.56 -14.22 1.99
CA ASP A 249 20.11 -13.51 3.15
C ASP A 249 19.00 -12.79 3.94
N LEU A 250 17.98 -12.28 3.24
CA LEU A 250 16.75 -11.75 3.83
C LEU A 250 15.53 -12.35 3.11
N LEU A 251 14.54 -12.77 3.88
CA LEU A 251 13.24 -13.20 3.37
C LEU A 251 12.15 -12.34 4.01
N THR A 252 11.30 -11.76 3.17
CA THR A 252 10.17 -10.94 3.60
C THR A 252 8.87 -11.43 2.95
N ASP A 253 7.75 -10.93 3.44
CA ASP A 253 6.43 -11.23 2.90
C ASP A 253 5.50 -10.03 3.11
N GLN A 254 4.83 -9.62 2.04
CA GLN A 254 3.75 -8.64 2.07
C GLN A 254 2.59 -9.06 1.16
N LEU A 255 2.25 -10.33 1.23
CA LEU A 255 1.09 -10.88 0.54
C LEU A 255 -0.19 -10.51 1.29
N ILE A 256 -1.25 -10.31 0.52
CA ILE A 256 -2.60 -10.23 1.04
C ILE A 256 -3.24 -11.58 0.80
N PHE A 257 -3.50 -12.30 1.88
CA PHE A 257 -4.28 -13.52 1.82
C PHE A 257 -5.76 -13.16 1.86
N PHE A 258 -6.46 -13.41 0.76
CA PHE A 258 -7.90 -13.55 0.78
C PHE A 258 -8.20 -15.03 1.01
N SER A 259 -8.72 -15.35 2.20
CA SER A 259 -9.31 -16.65 2.50
C SER A 259 -10.72 -16.73 1.94
#